data_b04abe00130290fadc8177993cad57b3
#
_entry.id   b04abe00130290fadc8177993cad57b3
#
_cell.length_a   1.000
_cell.length_b   1.000
_cell.length_c   1.000
_cell.angle_alpha   90.00
_cell.angle_beta   90.00
_cell.angle_gamma   90.00
#
_symmetry.space_group_name_H-M   'P 1'
#
loop_
_entity.id
_entity.type
_entity.pdbx_description
1 polymer ?
#
loop_
_entity_poly.entity_id
_entity_poly.type
_entity_poly.pdbx_seq_one_letter_code
_entity_poly.pdbx_strand_id
1 'polypeptide(L)' 'MTEDKKKELQSATFERLLNHLDERKDVQNIDLMNLANFCRNCLSRWYREEAEKKGISISDPEAREHVQY' A
#
# COMPACT_ATOMS: atom_id res chain seq x y z
N MET A 1 -24.27 -5.97 0.93
CA MET A 1 -23.30 -4.90 0.72
C MET A 1 -23.04 -4.77 -0.78
N THR A 2 -23.09 -3.55 -1.30
CA THR A 2 -22.81 -3.28 -2.71
C THR A 2 -21.31 -3.32 -3.01
N GLU A 3 -20.96 -3.51 -4.27
CA GLU A 3 -19.55 -3.45 -4.69
C GLU A 3 -18.91 -2.10 -4.38
N ASP A 4 -19.66 -1.01 -4.55
CA ASP A 4 -19.14 0.33 -4.27
C ASP A 4 -18.84 0.50 -2.78
N LYS A 5 -19.69 0.03 -1.91
CA LYS A 5 -19.47 0.06 -0.47
C LYS A 5 -18.29 -0.81 -0.06
N LYS A 6 -18.17 -1.99 -0.67
CA LYS A 6 -17.04 -2.88 -0.43
C LYS A 6 -15.72 -2.19 -0.79
N LYS A 7 -15.66 -1.53 -1.94
CA LYS A 7 -14.47 -0.82 -2.38
C LYS A 7 -14.14 0.36 -1.48
N GLU A 8 -15.14 1.10 -1.03
CA GLU A 8 -14.93 2.20 -0.07
C GLU A 8 -14.30 1.70 1.23
N LEU A 9 -14.82 0.59 1.75
CA LEU A 9 -14.30 0.00 2.98
C LEU A 9 -12.89 -0.55 2.79
N GLN A 10 -12.61 -1.16 1.66
CA GLN A 10 -11.28 -1.65 1.34
C GLN A 10 -10.29 -0.50 1.23
N SER A 11 -10.69 0.60 0.60
CA SER A 11 -9.85 1.79 0.48
C SER A 11 -9.55 2.39 1.86
N ALA A 12 -10.56 2.55 2.68
CA ALA A 12 -10.40 3.10 4.03
C ALA A 12 -9.53 2.18 4.91
N THR A 13 -9.71 0.87 4.77
CA THR A 13 -8.93 -0.11 5.52
C THR A 13 -7.47 -0.09 5.09
N PHE A 14 -7.21 0.06 3.81
CA PHE A 14 -5.85 0.15 3.29
C PHE A 14 -5.17 1.42 3.80
N GLU A 15 -5.87 2.55 3.80
CA GLU A 15 -5.35 3.80 4.34
C GLU A 15 -5.01 3.66 5.82
N ARG A 16 -5.87 2.98 6.57
CA ARG A 16 -5.62 2.70 7.98
C ARG A 16 -4.35 1.84 8.16
N LEU A 17 -4.14 0.87 7.30
CA LEU A 17 -2.93 0.05 7.31
C LEU A 17 -1.69 0.90 7.08
N LEU A 18 -1.73 1.80 6.10
CA LEU A 18 -0.60 2.69 5.81
C LEU A 18 -0.27 3.58 7.00
N ASN A 19 -1.28 4.13 7.64
CA ASN A 19 -1.10 4.96 8.84
C ASN A 19 -0.52 4.15 10.00
N HIS A 20 -0.97 2.92 10.15
CA HIS A 20 -0.44 2.02 11.18
C HIS A 20 1.04 1.72 10.95
N LEU A 21 1.43 1.44 9.72
CA LEU A 21 2.83 1.20 9.39
C LEU A 21 3.68 2.45 9.60
N ASP A 22 3.13 3.61 9.34
CA ASP A 22 3.81 4.89 9.59
C ASP A 22 4.05 5.11 11.09
N GLU A 23 3.09 4.75 11.92
CA GLU A 23 3.21 4.85 13.37
C GLU A 23 4.20 3.83 13.95
N ARG A 24 4.41 2.71 13.27
CA ARG A 24 5.27 1.62 13.70
C ARG A 24 6.57 1.59 12.93
N LYS A 25 7.31 2.70 12.94
CA LYS A 25 8.62 2.77 12.29
C LYS A 25 9.69 1.96 12.99
N ASP A 26 9.43 1.53 14.22
CA ASP A 26 10.24 0.57 14.93
C ASP A 26 10.24 -0.80 14.25
N VAL A 27 9.19 -1.12 13.49
CA VAL A 27 9.10 -2.33 12.68
C VAL A 27 9.71 -2.02 11.31
N GLN A 28 10.88 -2.58 11.05
CA GLN A 28 11.60 -2.32 9.81
C GLN A 28 11.07 -3.20 8.68
N ASN A 29 11.40 -2.82 7.44
CA ASN A 29 10.98 -3.57 6.26
C ASN A 29 11.46 -5.02 6.29
N ILE A 30 12.65 -5.27 6.82
CA ILE A 30 13.17 -6.64 6.92
C ILE A 30 12.32 -7.47 7.88
N ASP A 31 11.81 -6.87 8.94
CA ASP A 31 10.94 -7.56 9.89
C ASP A 31 9.63 -7.99 9.22
N LEU A 32 9.05 -7.08 8.42
CA LEU A 32 7.84 -7.37 7.67
C LEU A 32 8.07 -8.49 6.64
N MET A 33 9.19 -8.44 5.93
CA MET A 33 9.53 -9.48 4.96
C MET A 33 9.66 -10.85 5.61
N ASN A 34 10.30 -10.92 6.76
CA ASN A 34 10.48 -12.18 7.46
C ASN A 34 9.17 -12.74 8.02
N LEU A 35 8.29 -11.85 8.47
CA LEU A 35 7.02 -12.26 9.08
C LEU A 35 5.94 -12.55 8.04
N ALA A 36 5.79 -11.69 7.04
CA ALA A 36 4.63 -11.69 6.17
C ALA A 36 4.96 -11.70 4.68
N ASN A 37 6.22 -11.78 4.32
CA ASN A 37 6.70 -11.83 2.94
C ASN A 37 6.29 -10.60 2.11
N PHE A 38 6.17 -9.45 2.74
CA PHE A 38 5.99 -8.17 2.05
C PHE A 38 6.59 -7.06 2.92
N CYS A 39 6.78 -5.89 2.32
CA CYS A 39 7.25 -4.72 3.05
C CYS A 39 6.66 -3.45 2.44
N ARG A 40 7.03 -2.29 2.97
CA ARG A 40 6.53 -1.01 2.47
C ARG A 40 6.92 -0.78 1.00
N ASN A 41 8.10 -1.25 0.60
CA ASN A 41 8.53 -1.18 -0.80
C ASN A 41 7.63 -2.01 -1.70
N CYS A 42 7.18 -3.17 -1.23
CA CYS A 42 6.24 -4.01 -1.98
C CYS A 42 4.91 -3.30 -2.19
N LEU A 43 4.44 -2.56 -1.19
CA LEU A 43 3.17 -1.82 -1.31
C LEU A 43 3.24 -0.77 -2.40
N SER A 44 4.35 -0.02 -2.50
CA SER A 44 4.49 0.97 -3.56
C SER A 44 4.57 0.34 -4.94
N ARG A 45 5.24 -0.81 -5.04
CA ARG A 45 5.30 -1.56 -6.31
C ARG A 45 3.91 -2.06 -6.70
N TRP A 46 3.18 -2.66 -5.77
CA TRP A 46 1.82 -3.15 -6.04
C TRP A 46 0.89 -2.01 -6.44
N TYR A 47 1.01 -0.87 -5.78
CA TYR A 47 0.21 0.31 -6.11
C TYR A 47 0.45 0.72 -7.58
N ARG A 48 1.70 0.77 -8.00
CA ARG A 48 2.06 1.10 -9.38
C ARG A 48 1.56 0.04 -10.36
N GLU A 49 1.68 -1.24 -10.02
CA GLU A 49 1.18 -2.33 -10.86
C GLU A 49 -0.34 -2.25 -11.04
N GLU A 50 -1.07 -1.97 -9.98
CA GLU A 50 -2.52 -1.81 -10.06
C GLU A 50 -2.92 -0.59 -10.89
N ALA A 51 -2.15 0.49 -10.80
CA ALA A 51 -2.38 1.67 -11.63
C ALA A 51 -2.20 1.33 -13.11
N GLU A 52 -1.16 0.58 -13.45
CA GLU A 52 -0.91 0.16 -14.83
C GLU A 52 -2.05 -0.67 -15.40
N LYS A 53 -2.63 -1.57 -14.59
CA LYS A 53 -3.79 -2.37 -15.02
C LYS A 53 -4.99 -1.50 -15.38
N LYS A 54 -5.08 -0.31 -14.83
CA LYS A 54 -6.17 0.64 -15.09
C LYS A 54 -5.79 1.70 -16.12
N GLY A 55 -4.63 1.54 -16.78
CA GLY A 55 -4.17 2.48 -17.79
C GLY A 55 -3.59 3.77 -17.22
N ILE A 56 -3.24 3.80 -15.94
CA ILE A 56 -2.64 4.95 -15.28
C ILE A 56 -1.15 4.70 -15.14
N SER A 57 -0.33 5.60 -15.67
CA SER A 57 1.12 5.50 -15.56
C SER A 57 1.61 6.44 -14.46
N ILE A 58 2.23 5.88 -13.43
CA ILE A 58 2.83 6.66 -12.35
C ILE A 58 4.27 6.22 -12.16
N SER A 59 5.12 7.15 -11.72
CA SER A 59 6.52 6.87 -11.45
C SER A 59 6.67 6.19 -10.09
N ASP A 60 7.82 5.57 -9.87
CA ASP A 60 8.15 4.96 -8.59
C ASP A 60 8.14 5.98 -7.44
N PRO A 61 8.75 7.17 -7.57
CA PRO A 61 8.66 8.18 -6.52
C PRO A 61 7.21 8.59 -6.19
N GLU A 62 6.37 8.71 -7.21
CA GLU A 62 4.96 9.08 -7.00
C GLU A 62 4.21 7.99 -6.24
N ALA A 63 4.43 6.72 -6.59
CA ALA A 63 3.82 5.61 -5.88
C ALA A 63 4.24 5.59 -4.41
N ARG A 64 5.50 5.89 -4.12
CA ARG A 64 6.02 5.95 -2.76
C ARG A 64 5.38 7.06 -1.94
N GLU A 65 5.07 8.20 -2.57
CA GLU A 65 4.38 9.29 -1.89
C GLU A 65 3.00 8.87 -1.39
N HIS A 66 2.34 7.97 -2.11
CA HIS A 66 1.00 7.53 -1.76
C HIS A 66 0.97 6.41 -0.73
N VAL A 67 1.93 5.49 -0.75
CA VAL A 67 1.81 4.25 0.02
C VAL A 67 3.05 3.86 0.84
N GLN A 68 4.07 4.69 0.88
CA GLN A 68 5.30 4.37 1.61
C GLN A 68 5.72 5.54 2.51
N TYR A 69 6.17 5.20 3.70
CA TYR A 69 6.61 6.17 4.71
C TYR A 69 8.05 5.91 5.13
#